data_bf446dd54643ce466a9c83ec34dfcf83
#
_entry.id   bf446dd54643ce466a9c83ec34dfcf83
#
_cell.length_a   1.000
_cell.length_b   1.000
_cell.length_c   1.000
_cell.angle_alpha   90.00
_cell.angle_beta   90.00
_cell.angle_gamma   90.00
#
_symmetry.space_group_name_H-M   'P 1'
#
loop_
_entity.id
_entity.type
_entity.pdbx_description
1 polymer ?
#
loop_
_entity_poly.entity_id
_entity_poly.type
_entity_poly.pdbx_seq_one_letter_code
_entity_poly.pdbx_strand_id
1 'polypeptide(L)'
;LGIIDESVQQRLLKVRGMLREELGSDNDSVKFLDAQAFNPGLNIESNVLFGAMPFGKPAVRETIRDAIDEAIAATGLREYVIELGLTADVGNAGGRLSSIQRQKLVIARALMKDPDLLVVDEALGPLDFNARSQIIKNVCEFMNGRGVLWVLETPALAREFEDVIVMGSGRILEQGKSQALEQQNGPFKALLTD
;
A
#
# COMPACT_ATOMS: atom_id res chain seq x y z
N LEU A 1 1.92 7.23 25.65
CA LEU A 1 3.08 6.46 26.09
C LEU A 1 3.90 7.30 27.10
N GLY A 2 3.35 7.55 28.31
CA GLY A 2 3.97 8.39 29.34
C GLY A 2 4.47 7.59 30.55
N ILE A 3 4.80 6.31 30.40
CA ILE A 3 5.18 5.44 31.50
C ILE A 3 6.71 5.43 31.75
N ILE A 4 7.50 5.87 30.78
CA ILE A 4 8.96 5.88 30.86
C ILE A 4 9.42 7.34 30.95
N ASP A 5 9.73 7.80 32.17
CA ASP A 5 10.30 9.12 32.40
C ASP A 5 11.79 9.17 32.01
N GLU A 6 12.37 10.36 32.04
CA GLU A 6 13.76 10.59 31.66
C GLU A 6 14.76 9.80 32.50
N SER A 7 14.48 9.63 33.80
CA SER A 7 15.30 8.84 34.71
C SER A 7 15.33 7.36 34.32
N VAL A 8 14.18 6.79 33.95
CA VAL A 8 14.09 5.40 33.46
C VAL A 8 14.78 5.26 32.10
N GLN A 9 14.66 6.25 31.21
CA GLN A 9 15.37 6.24 29.92
C GLN A 9 16.89 6.18 30.12
N GLN A 10 17.44 7.00 30.99
CA GLN A 10 18.88 7.00 31.30
C GLN A 10 19.34 5.65 31.91
N ARG A 11 18.54 5.06 32.77
CA ARG A 11 18.84 3.73 33.33
C ARG A 11 18.84 2.65 32.26
N LEU A 12 17.90 2.69 31.31
CA LEU A 12 17.85 1.74 30.18
C LEU A 12 19.06 1.91 29.24
N LEU A 13 19.51 3.15 29.01
CA LEU A 13 20.73 3.40 28.22
C LEU A 13 21.98 2.84 28.91
N LYS A 14 22.04 2.96 30.25
CA LYS A 14 23.14 2.36 31.03
C LYS A 14 23.13 0.83 30.93
N VAL A 15 21.96 0.20 31.07
CA VAL A 15 21.81 -1.26 30.89
C VAL A 15 22.25 -1.70 29.49
N ARG A 16 21.90 -0.92 28.46
CA ARG A 16 22.34 -1.20 27.08
C ARG A 16 23.88 -1.16 26.96
N GLY A 17 24.53 -0.20 27.60
CA GLY A 17 26.00 -0.12 27.62
C GLY A 17 26.62 -1.34 28.29
N MET A 18 26.15 -1.69 29.49
CA MET A 18 26.63 -2.85 30.23
C MET A 18 26.44 -4.16 29.44
N LEU A 19 25.27 -4.35 28.83
CA LEU A 19 25.00 -5.53 27.99
C LEU A 19 25.95 -5.62 26.80
N ARG A 20 26.26 -4.48 26.17
CA ARG A 20 27.18 -4.42 25.04
C ARG A 20 28.63 -4.76 25.45
N GLU A 21 29.05 -4.31 26.62
CA GLU A 21 30.37 -4.66 27.19
C GLU A 21 30.44 -6.13 27.56
N GLU A 22 29.40 -6.69 28.16
CA GLU A 22 29.36 -8.11 28.60
C GLU A 22 29.31 -9.09 27.43
N LEU A 23 28.50 -8.80 26.39
CA LEU A 23 28.36 -9.66 25.21
C LEU A 23 29.50 -9.50 24.20
N GLY A 24 30.26 -8.40 24.29
CA GLY A 24 31.30 -8.07 23.31
C GLY A 24 30.72 -7.62 21.96
N SER A 25 31.56 -6.97 21.16
CA SER A 25 31.18 -6.46 19.83
C SER A 25 31.05 -7.56 18.77
N ASP A 26 31.61 -8.75 19.02
CA ASP A 26 31.77 -9.84 18.03
C ASP A 26 30.96 -11.09 18.41
N ASN A 27 29.75 -10.89 18.94
CA ASN A 27 28.86 -11.97 19.36
C ASN A 27 28.03 -12.47 18.17
N ASP A 28 28.15 -13.76 17.82
CA ASP A 28 27.40 -14.39 16.72
C ASP A 28 25.88 -14.42 16.93
N SER A 29 25.44 -14.35 18.19
CA SER A 29 24.01 -14.45 18.55
C SER A 29 23.30 -13.10 18.63
N VAL A 30 24.04 -12.01 18.81
CA VAL A 30 23.49 -10.64 18.96
C VAL A 30 24.30 -9.64 18.12
N LYS A 31 23.66 -9.03 17.13
CA LYS A 31 24.24 -7.91 16.39
C LYS A 31 23.72 -6.59 16.94
N PHE A 32 24.59 -5.78 17.48
CA PHE A 32 24.25 -4.42 17.91
C PHE A 32 24.05 -3.51 16.69
N LEU A 33 23.08 -2.60 16.80
CA LEU A 33 22.83 -1.61 15.75
C LEU A 33 24.01 -0.66 15.63
N ASP A 34 24.52 -0.52 14.41
CA ASP A 34 25.55 0.42 14.02
C ASP A 34 25.03 1.28 12.87
N ALA A 35 25.02 2.61 13.05
CA ALA A 35 24.54 3.54 12.05
C ALA A 35 25.39 3.58 10.77
N GLN A 36 26.62 3.08 10.82
CA GLN A 36 27.55 3.05 9.68
C GLN A 36 27.57 1.70 8.97
N ALA A 37 26.83 0.71 9.48
CA ALA A 37 26.79 -0.62 8.91
C ALA A 37 25.35 -1.02 8.51
N PHE A 38 25.24 -1.74 7.38
CA PHE A 38 23.99 -2.35 6.98
C PHE A 38 23.60 -3.46 7.99
N ASN A 39 22.35 -3.42 8.47
CA ASN A 39 21.83 -4.44 9.37
C ASN A 39 20.97 -5.46 8.61
N PRO A 40 21.43 -6.70 8.43
CA PRO A 40 20.69 -7.72 7.68
C PRO A 40 19.42 -8.21 8.38
N GLY A 41 19.23 -7.90 9.67
CA GLY A 41 18.00 -8.21 10.42
C GLY A 41 16.89 -7.18 10.26
N LEU A 42 17.17 -6.05 9.59
CA LEU A 42 16.20 -5.00 9.33
C LEU A 42 15.78 -4.99 7.85
N ASN A 43 14.56 -4.53 7.57
CA ASN A 43 14.13 -4.28 6.20
C ASN A 43 14.85 -3.06 5.59
N ILE A 44 14.70 -2.84 4.28
CA ILE A 44 15.34 -1.73 3.56
C ILE A 44 14.92 -0.38 4.13
N GLU A 45 13.62 -0.16 4.34
CA GLU A 45 13.07 1.08 4.93
C GLU A 45 13.77 1.42 6.27
N SER A 46 13.91 0.42 7.15
CA SER A 46 14.55 0.60 8.45
C SER A 46 16.06 0.84 8.36
N ASN A 47 16.74 0.24 7.37
CA ASN A 47 18.16 0.50 7.12
C ASN A 47 18.39 1.90 6.55
N VAL A 48 17.53 2.39 5.66
CA VAL A 48 17.63 3.74 5.08
C VAL A 48 17.29 4.80 6.12
N LEU A 49 16.18 4.64 6.84
CA LEU A 49 15.75 5.61 7.85
C LEU A 49 16.64 5.62 9.08
N PHE A 50 17.18 4.46 9.44
CA PHE A 50 17.92 4.20 10.68
C PHE A 50 17.28 4.83 11.92
N GLY A 51 15.96 4.75 12.00
CA GLY A 51 15.15 5.37 13.04
C GLY A 51 13.77 4.73 13.18
N ALA A 52 12.94 5.28 14.04
CA ALA A 52 11.57 4.84 14.25
C ALA A 52 10.57 5.78 13.58
N MET A 53 9.63 5.24 12.84
CA MET A 53 8.49 6.00 12.31
C MET A 53 7.60 6.49 13.46
N PRO A 54 7.19 7.77 13.46
CA PRO A 54 6.32 8.31 14.50
C PRO A 54 4.97 7.58 14.52
N PHE A 55 4.54 7.19 15.73
CA PHE A 55 3.27 6.52 15.93
C PHE A 55 2.12 7.53 15.82
N GLY A 56 1.01 7.15 15.16
CA GLY A 56 -0.22 7.95 15.13
C GLY A 56 -0.21 9.19 14.21
N LYS A 57 0.79 9.33 13.32
CA LYS A 57 0.87 10.45 12.37
C LYS A 57 0.95 9.93 10.92
N PRO A 58 -0.17 9.54 10.28
CA PRO A 58 -0.15 8.93 8.95
C PRO A 58 0.43 9.85 7.87
N ALA A 59 0.12 11.15 7.88
CA ALA A 59 0.66 12.10 6.91
C ALA A 59 2.20 12.21 6.98
N VAL A 60 2.78 12.22 8.20
CA VAL A 60 4.24 12.25 8.37
C VAL A 60 4.89 10.96 7.86
N ARG A 61 4.21 9.83 8.06
CA ARG A 61 4.70 8.53 7.57
C ARG A 61 4.73 8.49 6.04
N GLU A 62 3.73 9.05 5.37
CA GLU A 62 3.67 9.14 3.93
C GLU A 62 4.81 10.02 3.39
N THR A 63 4.99 11.22 3.94
CA THR A 63 6.12 12.11 3.58
C THR A 63 7.49 11.44 3.75
N ILE A 64 7.68 10.67 4.83
CA ILE A 64 8.95 9.95 5.05
C ILE A 64 9.14 8.86 3.99
N ARG A 65 8.09 8.12 3.63
CA ARG A 65 8.17 7.11 2.57
C ARG A 65 8.51 7.70 1.22
N ASP A 66 7.86 8.81 0.86
CA ASP A 66 8.15 9.51 -0.38
C ASP A 66 9.62 9.95 -0.44
N ALA A 67 10.15 10.49 0.66
CA ALA A 67 11.56 10.86 0.76
C ALA A 67 12.51 9.66 0.65
N ILE A 68 12.14 8.50 1.23
CA ILE A 68 12.91 7.26 1.07
C ILE A 68 12.88 6.78 -0.38
N ASP A 69 11.72 6.78 -1.02
CA ASP A 69 11.56 6.35 -2.42
C ASP A 69 12.35 7.27 -3.37
N GLU A 70 12.34 8.59 -3.11
CA GLU A 70 13.12 9.55 -3.86
C GLU A 70 14.64 9.31 -3.69
N ALA A 71 15.10 9.08 -2.46
CA ALA A 71 16.49 8.79 -2.19
C ALA A 71 16.96 7.47 -2.84
N ILE A 72 16.12 6.42 -2.81
CA ILE A 72 16.38 5.15 -3.50
C ILE A 72 16.47 5.35 -5.01
N ALA A 73 15.57 6.16 -5.58
CA ALA A 73 15.58 6.47 -7.01
C ALA A 73 16.84 7.29 -7.40
N ALA A 74 17.20 8.31 -6.60
CA ALA A 74 18.38 9.14 -6.85
C ALA A 74 19.70 8.37 -6.79
N THR A 75 19.75 7.28 -6.02
CA THR A 75 20.94 6.41 -5.92
C THR A 75 20.96 5.27 -6.98
N GLY A 76 19.95 5.19 -7.86
CA GLY A 76 19.85 4.13 -8.88
C GLY A 76 19.50 2.75 -8.33
N LEU A 77 19.08 2.65 -7.07
CA LEU A 77 18.78 1.37 -6.41
C LEU A 77 17.34 0.89 -6.64
N ARG A 78 16.49 1.67 -7.31
CA ARG A 78 15.05 1.38 -7.44
C ARG A 78 14.78 0.02 -8.10
N GLU A 79 15.44 -0.28 -9.20
CA GLU A 79 15.26 -1.55 -9.92
C GLU A 79 15.72 -2.73 -9.07
N TYR A 80 16.85 -2.59 -8.40
CA TYR A 80 17.38 -3.60 -7.48
C TYR A 80 16.42 -3.89 -6.31
N VAL A 81 15.81 -2.84 -5.72
CA VAL A 81 14.80 -2.99 -4.64
C VAL A 81 13.55 -3.71 -5.15
N ILE A 82 13.09 -3.40 -6.38
CA ILE A 82 11.96 -4.08 -7.01
C ILE A 82 12.30 -5.57 -7.24
N GLU A 83 13.47 -5.88 -7.78
CA GLU A 83 13.92 -7.26 -8.02
C GLU A 83 13.99 -8.07 -6.72
N LEU A 84 14.55 -7.50 -5.65
CA LEU A 84 14.52 -8.10 -4.32
C LEU A 84 13.10 -8.34 -3.83
N GLY A 85 12.20 -7.38 -4.05
CA GLY A 85 10.78 -7.51 -3.70
C GLY A 85 10.09 -8.65 -4.44
N LEU A 86 10.42 -8.87 -5.72
CA LEU A 86 9.86 -9.96 -6.53
C LEU A 86 10.36 -11.36 -6.08
N THR A 87 11.53 -11.44 -5.46
CA THR A 87 12.08 -12.70 -4.92
C THR A 87 11.69 -12.95 -3.46
N ALA A 88 11.02 -11.99 -2.80
CA ALA A 88 10.63 -12.11 -1.41
C ALA A 88 9.61 -13.22 -1.18
N ASP A 89 9.84 -14.07 -0.18
CA ASP A 89 8.88 -15.10 0.23
C ASP A 89 7.67 -14.46 0.92
N VAL A 90 6.53 -14.53 0.26
CA VAL A 90 5.25 -13.98 0.74
C VAL A 90 4.47 -14.94 1.65
N GLY A 91 5.01 -16.12 1.90
CA GLY A 91 4.38 -17.17 2.72
C GLY A 91 3.24 -17.89 2.00
N ASN A 92 2.69 -18.92 2.66
CA ASN A 92 1.57 -19.68 2.11
C ASN A 92 0.36 -18.77 1.84
N ALA A 93 -0.16 -18.79 0.63
CA ALA A 93 -1.27 -17.95 0.17
C ALA A 93 -1.08 -16.44 0.42
N GLY A 94 0.17 -15.96 0.44
CA GLY A 94 0.48 -14.56 0.71
C GLY A 94 0.28 -14.16 2.18
N GLY A 95 0.41 -15.09 3.11
CA GLY A 95 0.13 -14.87 4.55
C GLY A 95 1.02 -13.82 5.22
N ARG A 96 2.18 -13.50 4.62
CA ARG A 96 3.08 -12.42 5.10
C ARG A 96 2.72 -11.04 4.54
N LEU A 97 1.80 -10.98 3.56
CA LEU A 97 1.33 -9.73 2.98
C LEU A 97 0.11 -9.20 3.74
N SER A 98 0.00 -7.89 3.87
CA SER A 98 -1.24 -7.25 4.31
C SER A 98 -2.36 -7.49 3.30
N SER A 99 -3.63 -7.32 3.71
CA SER A 99 -4.78 -7.42 2.80
C SER A 99 -4.66 -6.48 1.60
N ILE A 100 -4.18 -5.26 1.82
CA ILE A 100 -3.93 -4.26 0.79
C ILE A 100 -2.88 -4.74 -0.21
N GLN A 101 -1.75 -5.26 0.28
CA GLN A 101 -0.68 -5.76 -0.60
C GLN A 101 -1.15 -6.96 -1.42
N ARG A 102 -1.91 -7.88 -0.83
CA ARG A 102 -2.49 -9.02 -1.55
C ARG A 102 -3.42 -8.58 -2.68
N GLN A 103 -4.31 -7.62 -2.42
CA GLN A 103 -5.23 -7.13 -3.46
C GLN A 103 -4.50 -6.44 -4.60
N LYS A 104 -3.52 -5.57 -4.30
CA LYS A 104 -2.67 -4.94 -5.32
C LYS A 104 -1.93 -6.00 -6.15
N LEU A 105 -1.39 -7.04 -5.51
CA LEU A 105 -0.67 -8.12 -6.19
C LEU A 105 -1.59 -8.95 -7.08
N VAL A 106 -2.84 -9.21 -6.66
CA VAL A 106 -3.84 -9.94 -7.47
C VAL A 106 -4.16 -9.15 -8.74
N ILE A 107 -4.39 -7.84 -8.65
CA ILE A 107 -4.64 -6.98 -9.81
C ILE A 107 -3.42 -6.97 -10.72
N ALA A 108 -2.22 -6.73 -10.18
CA ALA A 108 -0.99 -6.74 -10.97
C ALA A 108 -0.79 -8.05 -11.72
N ARG A 109 -1.02 -9.19 -11.05
CA ARG A 109 -0.93 -10.52 -11.65
C ARG A 109 -1.97 -10.76 -12.76
N ALA A 110 -3.16 -10.17 -12.64
CA ALA A 110 -4.17 -10.23 -13.69
C ALA A 110 -3.75 -9.41 -14.91
N LEU A 111 -3.21 -8.21 -14.72
CA LEU A 111 -2.70 -7.34 -15.78
C LEU A 111 -1.50 -7.94 -16.52
N MET A 112 -0.61 -8.65 -15.82
CA MET A 112 0.55 -9.34 -16.44
C MET A 112 0.17 -10.45 -17.41
N LYS A 113 -1.09 -10.90 -17.42
CA LYS A 113 -1.59 -11.87 -18.41
C LYS A 113 -1.97 -11.21 -19.72
N ASP A 114 -1.84 -9.90 -19.82
CA ASP A 114 -2.19 -9.06 -20.96
C ASP A 114 -3.63 -9.30 -21.48
N PRO A 115 -4.66 -9.19 -20.62
CA PRO A 115 -6.02 -9.56 -20.96
C PRO A 115 -6.69 -8.56 -21.91
N ASP A 116 -7.54 -9.04 -22.82
CA ASP A 116 -8.42 -8.19 -23.64
C ASP A 116 -9.59 -7.61 -22.83
N LEU A 117 -10.01 -8.34 -21.78
CA LEU A 117 -11.05 -7.92 -20.84
C LEU A 117 -10.59 -8.20 -19.41
N LEU A 118 -10.53 -7.18 -18.57
CA LEU A 118 -10.32 -7.30 -17.14
C LEU A 118 -11.66 -7.19 -16.41
N VAL A 119 -12.01 -8.20 -15.62
CA VAL A 119 -13.18 -8.15 -14.71
C VAL A 119 -12.68 -8.07 -13.29
N VAL A 120 -13.10 -7.04 -12.56
CA VAL A 120 -12.75 -6.81 -11.16
C VAL A 120 -14.03 -6.76 -10.33
N ASP A 121 -14.14 -7.68 -9.38
CA ASP A 121 -15.27 -7.81 -8.48
C ASP A 121 -14.85 -7.41 -7.06
N GLU A 122 -15.48 -6.37 -6.52
CA GLU A 122 -15.34 -5.89 -5.13
C GLU A 122 -13.89 -5.80 -4.60
N ALA A 123 -12.94 -5.39 -5.47
CA ALA A 123 -11.56 -5.25 -5.07
C ALA A 123 -11.30 -3.88 -4.41
N LEU A 124 -10.21 -3.82 -3.63
CA LEU A 124 -9.67 -2.61 -3.00
C LEU A 124 -10.43 -2.15 -1.74
N GLY A 125 -11.34 -2.95 -1.18
CA GLY A 125 -12.09 -2.63 0.04
C GLY A 125 -11.27 -2.03 1.19
N PRO A 126 -10.08 -2.57 1.55
CA PRO A 126 -9.26 -2.05 2.64
C PRO A 126 -8.56 -0.71 2.38
N LEU A 127 -8.61 -0.18 1.16
CA LEU A 127 -7.99 1.09 0.78
C LEU A 127 -8.92 2.27 1.03
N ASP A 128 -8.34 3.45 1.31
CA ASP A 128 -9.08 4.71 1.31
C ASP A 128 -9.53 5.11 -0.09
N PHE A 129 -10.44 6.09 -0.17
CA PHE A 129 -11.04 6.53 -1.42
C PHE A 129 -10.00 7.00 -2.46
N ASN A 130 -9.03 7.82 -2.04
CA ASN A 130 -8.03 8.39 -2.95
C ASN A 130 -7.12 7.31 -3.54
N ALA A 131 -6.69 6.36 -2.71
CA ALA A 131 -5.88 5.24 -3.16
C ALA A 131 -6.65 4.31 -4.12
N ARG A 132 -7.96 4.08 -3.88
CA ARG A 132 -8.82 3.32 -4.81
C ARG A 132 -8.95 4.04 -6.15
N SER A 133 -9.31 5.34 -6.14
CA SER A 133 -9.42 6.16 -7.36
C SER A 133 -8.13 6.13 -8.17
N GLN A 134 -6.96 6.29 -7.53
CA GLN A 134 -5.68 6.27 -8.22
C GLN A 134 -5.39 4.90 -8.88
N ILE A 135 -5.68 3.79 -8.17
CA ILE A 135 -5.47 2.45 -8.73
C ILE A 135 -6.42 2.21 -9.91
N ILE A 136 -7.69 2.61 -9.81
CA ILE A 136 -8.65 2.49 -10.91
C ILE A 136 -8.14 3.26 -12.14
N LYS A 137 -7.70 4.52 -11.97
CA LYS A 137 -7.14 5.33 -13.07
C LYS A 137 -5.95 4.64 -13.72
N ASN A 138 -4.98 4.18 -12.93
CA ASN A 138 -3.80 3.49 -13.44
C ASN A 138 -4.14 2.20 -14.19
N VAL A 139 -5.13 1.43 -13.69
CA VAL A 139 -5.61 0.21 -14.38
C VAL A 139 -6.32 0.55 -15.68
N CYS A 140 -7.20 1.55 -15.68
CA CYS A 140 -7.89 1.99 -16.90
C CYS A 140 -6.91 2.53 -17.93
N GLU A 141 -5.89 3.26 -17.52
CA GLU A 141 -4.81 3.76 -18.41
C GLU A 141 -4.00 2.58 -18.99
N PHE A 142 -3.60 1.61 -18.17
CA PHE A 142 -2.90 0.40 -18.63
C PHE A 142 -3.74 -0.42 -19.61
N MET A 143 -5.06 -0.49 -19.39
CA MET A 143 -6.04 -1.22 -20.20
C MET A 143 -6.58 -0.39 -21.36
N ASN A 144 -5.97 0.77 -21.69
CA ASN A 144 -6.47 1.64 -22.76
C ASN A 144 -6.63 0.87 -24.08
N GLY A 145 -7.79 0.99 -24.70
CA GLY A 145 -8.16 0.25 -25.92
C GLY A 145 -8.66 -1.18 -25.68
N ARG A 146 -8.77 -1.62 -24.41
CA ARG A 146 -9.26 -2.93 -23.98
C ARG A 146 -10.44 -2.78 -23.02
N GLY A 147 -11.13 -3.90 -22.72
CA GLY A 147 -12.29 -3.90 -21.84
C GLY A 147 -11.93 -3.91 -20.36
N VAL A 148 -12.60 -3.06 -19.57
CA VAL A 148 -12.56 -3.12 -18.09
C VAL A 148 -13.99 -3.16 -17.57
N LEU A 149 -14.35 -4.18 -16.81
CA LEU A 149 -15.60 -4.28 -16.07
C LEU A 149 -15.27 -4.29 -14.58
N TRP A 150 -15.78 -3.30 -13.84
CA TRP A 150 -15.50 -3.17 -12.41
C TRP A 150 -16.80 -3.11 -11.61
N VAL A 151 -17.00 -4.03 -10.68
CA VAL A 151 -18.08 -3.98 -9.69
C VAL A 151 -17.62 -3.14 -8.51
N LEU A 152 -18.36 -2.08 -8.21
CA LEU A 152 -18.01 -1.07 -7.20
C LEU A 152 -18.98 -1.09 -6.02
N GLU A 153 -18.43 -1.17 -4.81
CA GLU A 153 -19.17 -0.96 -3.55
C GLU A 153 -19.37 0.54 -3.23
N THR A 154 -18.50 1.40 -3.75
CA THR A 154 -18.51 2.84 -3.51
C THR A 154 -18.96 3.56 -4.78
N PRO A 155 -20.22 4.05 -4.84
CA PRO A 155 -20.79 4.64 -6.07
C PRO A 155 -19.98 5.82 -6.62
N ALA A 156 -19.37 6.63 -5.74
CA ALA A 156 -18.58 7.80 -6.14
C ALA A 156 -17.37 7.45 -7.02
N LEU A 157 -16.82 6.20 -6.93
CA LEU A 157 -15.74 5.73 -7.78
C LEU A 157 -16.19 5.45 -9.23
N ALA A 158 -17.49 5.32 -9.47
CA ALA A 158 -18.01 5.16 -10.83
C ALA A 158 -17.74 6.37 -11.75
N ARG A 159 -17.40 7.52 -11.17
CA ARG A 159 -16.94 8.70 -11.92
C ARG A 159 -15.62 8.49 -12.66
N GLU A 160 -14.85 7.49 -12.27
CA GLU A 160 -13.60 7.12 -12.94
C GLU A 160 -13.83 6.31 -14.24
N PHE A 161 -15.10 5.93 -14.50
CA PHE A 161 -15.48 5.16 -15.68
C PHE A 161 -16.38 6.00 -16.61
N GLU A 162 -16.27 5.70 -17.91
CA GLU A 162 -17.08 6.36 -18.92
C GLU A 162 -18.53 5.90 -18.88
N ASP A 163 -18.75 4.58 -18.79
CA ASP A 163 -20.06 3.96 -18.75
C ASP A 163 -20.35 3.34 -17.37
N VAL A 164 -21.60 3.48 -16.93
CA VAL A 164 -22.09 2.96 -15.67
C VAL A 164 -23.34 2.12 -15.89
N ILE A 165 -23.42 1.01 -15.17
CA ILE A 165 -24.62 0.17 -15.07
C ILE A 165 -25.02 0.10 -13.59
N VAL A 166 -26.20 0.56 -13.27
CA VAL A 166 -26.80 0.41 -11.93
C VAL A 166 -27.70 -0.82 -11.92
N MET A 167 -27.43 -1.72 -10.98
CA MET A 167 -28.20 -2.95 -10.83
C MET A 167 -28.93 -2.98 -9.49
N GLY A 168 -30.13 -3.56 -9.48
CA GLY A 168 -30.88 -3.80 -8.27
C GLY A 168 -31.82 -4.99 -8.43
N SER A 169 -31.89 -5.87 -7.42
CA SER A 169 -32.73 -7.07 -7.42
C SER A 169 -32.56 -7.94 -8.67
N GLY A 170 -31.33 -8.09 -9.15
CA GLY A 170 -31.00 -8.90 -10.32
C GLY A 170 -31.41 -8.28 -11.68
N ARG A 171 -31.71 -6.97 -11.71
CA ARG A 171 -32.12 -6.27 -12.94
C ARG A 171 -31.28 -4.99 -13.12
N ILE A 172 -31.10 -4.60 -14.38
CA ILE A 172 -30.54 -3.29 -14.71
C ILE A 172 -31.63 -2.24 -14.43
N LEU A 173 -31.31 -1.31 -13.52
CA LEU A 173 -32.18 -0.18 -13.18
C LEU A 173 -31.88 1.03 -14.06
N GLU A 174 -30.61 1.25 -14.38
CA GLU A 174 -30.15 2.37 -15.17
C GLU A 174 -28.80 2.02 -15.83
N GLN A 175 -28.55 2.54 -17.04
CA GLN A 175 -27.26 2.41 -17.71
C GLN A 175 -27.00 3.59 -18.63
N GLY A 176 -25.74 4.01 -18.75
CA GLY A 176 -25.34 5.11 -19.64
C GLY A 176 -24.00 5.73 -19.24
N LYS A 177 -23.71 6.87 -19.86
CA LYS A 177 -22.51 7.65 -19.53
C LYS A 177 -22.58 8.20 -18.12
N SER A 178 -21.52 8.02 -17.32
CA SER A 178 -21.43 8.43 -15.92
C SER A 178 -21.86 9.91 -15.73
N GLN A 179 -21.32 10.79 -16.53
CA GLN A 179 -21.64 12.23 -16.46
C GLN A 179 -23.10 12.54 -16.77
N ALA A 180 -23.72 11.83 -17.71
CA ALA A 180 -25.12 12.04 -18.08
C ALA A 180 -26.06 11.54 -16.98
N LEU A 181 -25.78 10.36 -16.43
CA LEU A 181 -26.58 9.78 -15.35
C LEU A 181 -26.49 10.60 -14.04
N GLU A 182 -25.37 11.21 -13.74
CA GLU A 182 -25.19 12.08 -12.57
C GLU A 182 -26.08 13.35 -12.65
N GLN A 183 -26.38 13.84 -13.86
CA GLN A 183 -27.25 15.01 -14.07
C GLN A 183 -28.73 14.65 -14.04
N GLN A 184 -29.09 13.40 -14.26
CA GLN A 184 -30.47 12.92 -14.28
C GLN A 184 -30.93 12.58 -12.84
N ASN A 185 -32.23 12.74 -12.56
CA ASN A 185 -32.80 12.27 -11.29
C ASN A 185 -33.13 10.78 -11.41
N GLY A 186 -32.09 9.93 -11.27
CA GLY A 186 -32.20 8.49 -11.41
C GLY A 186 -31.51 7.72 -10.28
N PRO A 187 -31.56 6.39 -10.35
CA PRO A 187 -30.92 5.50 -9.37
C PRO A 187 -29.45 5.80 -9.13
N PHE A 188 -28.67 6.12 -10.17
CA PHE A 188 -27.26 6.43 -10.03
C PHE A 188 -27.04 7.67 -9.16
N LYS A 189 -27.78 8.76 -9.44
CA LYS A 189 -27.68 9.97 -8.65
C LYS A 189 -28.10 9.77 -7.19
N ALA A 190 -29.13 8.96 -6.95
CA ALA A 190 -29.53 8.62 -5.59
C ALA A 190 -28.40 7.92 -4.82
N LEU A 191 -27.70 6.95 -5.43
CA LEU A 191 -26.55 6.27 -4.84
C LEU A 191 -25.33 7.18 -4.56
N LEU A 192 -25.23 8.33 -5.25
CA LEU A 192 -24.15 9.30 -5.00
C LEU A 192 -24.42 10.22 -3.83
N THR A 193 -25.68 10.31 -3.38
CA THR A 193 -26.14 11.23 -2.33
C THR A 193 -26.38 10.55 -0.98
N ASP A 194 -26.46 9.22 -0.95
CA ASP A 194 -26.51 8.39 0.25
C ASP A 194 -25.10 8.14 0.83
#